data_de01736ed718b273eeb42383f7f97bda
#
_entry.id   de01736ed718b273eeb42383f7f97bda
#
_cell.length_a   1.000
_cell.length_b   1.000
_cell.length_c   1.000
_cell.angle_alpha   90.00
_cell.angle_beta   90.00
_cell.angle_gamma   90.00
#
_symmetry.space_group_name_H-M   'P 1'
#
loop_
_entity.id
_entity.type
_entity.pdbx_description
1 polymer ?
#
loop_
_entity_poly.entity_id
_entity_poly.type
_entity_poly.pdbx_seq_one_letter_code
_entity_poly.pdbx_strand_id
1 'polypeptide(L)'
;MCIRDRFKYKLVSPYSESEKKSFDFFVFQSVDWINILPITKNGKVVFVEQYRPGTDSITLELPGGMSNQDEEPIESAKRELKEETGFSMGQWSKLGVVHPNPAILTNQCHTFLALDVEEVSTPENAGSEYTQISFVDLQDLDKMVLKGKITHSLVINAIYWYNHYKAD
;
A
#
# COMPACT_ATOMS: atom_id res chain seq x y z
N MET A 1 -12.29 0.08 -13.79
CA MET A 1 -11.49 1.21 -14.34
C MET A 1 -10.38 0.65 -15.23
N CYS A 2 -10.11 1.23 -16.40
CA CYS A 2 -9.12 0.66 -17.32
C CYS A 2 -7.71 0.98 -16.84
N ILE A 3 -6.91 -0.05 -16.53
CA ILE A 3 -5.51 0.08 -16.06
C ILE A 3 -4.60 0.75 -17.10
N ARG A 4 -5.00 0.76 -18.38
CA ARG A 4 -4.16 1.26 -19.49
C ARG A 4 -3.73 2.72 -19.38
N ASP A 5 -4.47 3.56 -18.67
CA ASP A 5 -4.20 4.99 -18.60
C ASP A 5 -3.31 5.37 -17.39
N ARG A 6 -3.06 4.45 -16.46
CA ARG A 6 -2.32 4.70 -15.21
C ARG A 6 -0.85 4.28 -15.27
N PHE A 7 -0.46 3.49 -16.26
CA PHE A 7 0.92 3.04 -16.44
C PHE A 7 1.44 3.46 -17.81
N LYS A 8 2.56 4.14 -17.80
CA LYS A 8 3.34 4.45 -19.00
C LYS A 8 4.71 3.82 -18.85
N TYR A 9 5.29 3.32 -19.92
CA TYR A 9 6.70 2.92 -19.92
C TYR A 9 7.51 3.90 -20.75
N LYS A 10 8.77 4.07 -20.38
CA LYS A 10 9.75 4.82 -21.17
C LYS A 10 11.08 4.09 -21.16
N LEU A 11 11.84 4.26 -22.23
CA LEU A 11 13.24 3.91 -22.29
C LEU A 11 14.04 5.12 -21.79
N VAL A 12 14.97 4.89 -20.86
CA VAL A 12 15.91 5.89 -20.39
C VAL A 12 17.33 5.38 -20.60
N SER A 13 18.21 6.24 -21.09
CA SER A 13 19.58 5.85 -21.47
C SER A 13 20.60 6.73 -20.75
N PRO A 14 20.72 6.63 -19.39
CA PRO A 14 21.68 7.40 -18.63
C PRO A 14 23.12 7.06 -19.09
N TYR A 15 23.96 8.10 -19.17
CA TYR A 15 25.36 7.94 -19.46
C TYR A 15 26.14 7.58 -18.19
N SER A 16 26.99 6.57 -18.26
CA SER A 16 27.92 6.20 -17.19
C SER A 16 29.30 6.79 -17.47
N GLU A 17 29.76 7.67 -16.61
CA GLU A 17 31.10 8.28 -16.72
C GLU A 17 32.22 7.24 -16.53
N SER A 18 32.04 6.25 -15.67
CA SER A 18 33.01 5.18 -15.44
C SER A 18 33.17 4.24 -16.63
N GLU A 19 32.05 3.89 -17.27
CA GLU A 19 32.03 2.98 -18.42
C GLU A 19 32.13 3.69 -19.76
N LYS A 20 32.02 5.03 -19.77
CA LYS A 20 32.03 5.90 -20.96
C LYS A 20 31.02 5.48 -22.04
N LYS A 21 29.84 5.02 -21.60
CA LYS A 21 28.73 4.62 -22.47
C LYS A 21 27.37 4.80 -21.78
N SER A 22 26.32 4.84 -22.59
CA SER A 22 24.94 4.79 -22.10
C SER A 22 24.44 3.35 -21.98
N PHE A 23 23.52 3.14 -21.03
CA PHE A 23 22.81 1.89 -20.83
C PHE A 23 21.32 2.13 -20.94
N ASP A 24 20.61 1.24 -21.60
CA ASP A 24 19.17 1.36 -21.77
C ASP A 24 18.40 0.63 -20.67
N PHE A 25 17.45 1.35 -20.06
CA PHE A 25 16.59 0.83 -19.01
C PHE A 25 15.12 1.08 -19.36
N PHE A 26 14.29 0.07 -19.17
CA PHE A 26 12.86 0.25 -19.18
C PHE A 26 12.37 0.72 -17.80
N VAL A 27 11.62 1.83 -17.79
CA VAL A 27 11.06 2.40 -16.60
C VAL A 27 9.56 2.56 -16.74
N PHE A 28 8.81 2.05 -15.76
CA PHE A 28 7.37 2.22 -15.67
C PHE A 28 7.05 3.46 -14.84
N GLN A 29 6.27 4.35 -15.44
CA GLN A 29 5.73 5.52 -14.76
C GLN A 29 4.36 5.18 -14.22
N SER A 30 4.15 5.39 -12.95
CA SER A 30 2.87 5.21 -12.25
C SER A 30 2.58 6.41 -11.37
N VAL A 31 1.32 6.58 -11.00
CA VAL A 31 0.93 7.45 -9.88
C VAL A 31 1.41 6.86 -8.57
N ASP A 32 1.48 7.67 -7.53
CA ASP A 32 1.86 7.21 -6.21
C ASP A 32 0.85 6.22 -5.64
N TRP A 33 1.33 5.38 -4.74
CA TRP A 33 0.52 4.38 -4.05
C TRP A 33 0.30 4.78 -2.60
N ILE A 34 -0.81 4.28 -2.07
CA ILE A 34 -1.24 4.49 -0.70
C ILE A 34 -1.28 3.14 0.00
N ASN A 35 -0.82 3.12 1.24
CA ASN A 35 -0.84 1.97 2.13
C ASN A 35 -1.29 2.42 3.52
N ILE A 36 -2.25 1.75 4.13
CA ILE A 36 -2.85 2.18 5.38
C ILE A 36 -2.73 1.07 6.42
N LEU A 37 -2.27 1.39 7.61
CA LEU A 37 -2.32 0.53 8.79
C LEU A 37 -3.50 0.94 9.67
N PRO A 38 -4.70 0.37 9.49
CA PRO A 38 -5.88 0.75 10.25
C PRO A 38 -6.01 -0.13 11.49
N ILE A 39 -6.10 0.49 12.64
CA ILE A 39 -6.21 -0.18 13.94
C ILE A 39 -7.51 0.24 14.60
N THR A 40 -8.34 -0.73 14.95
CA THR A 40 -9.59 -0.55 15.66
C THR A 40 -9.36 -0.29 17.16
N LYS A 41 -10.35 0.26 17.87
CA LYS A 41 -10.28 0.53 19.31
C LYS A 41 -9.95 -0.69 20.18
N ASN A 42 -10.25 -1.89 19.68
CA ASN A 42 -9.96 -3.14 20.40
C ASN A 42 -8.64 -3.81 19.93
N GLY A 43 -7.76 -3.06 19.29
CA GLY A 43 -6.42 -3.53 18.92
C GLY A 43 -6.36 -4.54 17.77
N LYS A 44 -7.40 -4.57 16.92
CA LYS A 44 -7.38 -5.35 15.68
C LYS A 44 -6.91 -4.49 14.53
N VAL A 45 -6.04 -5.02 13.70
CA VAL A 45 -5.66 -4.43 12.42
C VAL A 45 -6.62 -4.93 11.36
N VAL A 46 -7.15 -4.02 10.56
CA VAL A 46 -8.02 -4.36 9.43
C VAL A 46 -7.15 -4.68 8.22
N PHE A 47 -7.22 -5.92 7.77
CA PHE A 47 -6.54 -6.42 6.58
C PHE A 47 -7.54 -6.69 5.46
N VAL A 48 -7.02 -6.77 4.25
CA VAL A 48 -7.75 -7.27 3.07
C VAL A 48 -7.04 -8.49 2.51
N GLU A 49 -7.81 -9.48 2.10
CA GLU A 49 -7.34 -10.62 1.32
C GLU A 49 -7.67 -10.37 -0.14
N GLN A 50 -6.67 -10.37 -1.00
CA GLN A 50 -6.82 -10.06 -2.42
C GLN A 50 -6.02 -11.02 -3.29
N TYR A 51 -6.59 -11.44 -4.42
CA TYR A 51 -5.85 -12.21 -5.43
C TYR A 51 -4.85 -11.32 -6.16
N ARG A 52 -3.60 -11.75 -6.21
CA ARG A 52 -2.52 -11.07 -6.90
C ARG A 52 -1.98 -11.91 -8.06
N PRO A 53 -2.22 -11.48 -9.32
CA PRO A 53 -1.78 -12.22 -10.50
C PRO A 53 -0.26 -12.48 -10.55
N GLY A 54 0.53 -11.58 -10.01
CA GLY A 54 2.00 -11.72 -9.99
C GLY A 54 2.52 -12.89 -9.16
N THR A 55 1.75 -13.34 -8.18
CA THR A 55 2.07 -14.48 -7.31
C THR A 55 1.13 -15.66 -7.51
N ASP A 56 0.10 -15.49 -8.35
CA ASP A 56 -0.99 -16.45 -8.57
C ASP A 56 -1.60 -16.98 -7.26
N SER A 57 -1.84 -16.08 -6.32
CA SER A 57 -2.30 -16.43 -4.98
C SER A 57 -3.08 -15.30 -4.32
N ILE A 58 -3.84 -15.66 -3.28
CA ILE A 58 -4.45 -14.67 -2.39
C ILE A 58 -3.39 -14.24 -1.37
N THR A 59 -3.19 -12.94 -1.26
CA THR A 59 -2.26 -12.33 -0.30
C THR A 59 -3.01 -11.58 0.78
N LEU A 60 -2.46 -11.58 1.99
CA LEU A 60 -2.95 -10.79 3.12
C LEU A 60 -2.23 -9.44 3.11
N GLU A 61 -3.00 -8.38 2.88
CA GLU A 61 -2.47 -7.04 2.65
C GLU A 61 -3.16 -5.99 3.54
N LEU A 62 -2.50 -4.86 3.68
CA LEU A 62 -3.15 -3.67 4.23
C LEU A 62 -4.00 -3.00 3.15
N PRO A 63 -5.12 -2.34 3.52
CA PRO A 63 -5.89 -1.55 2.58
C PRO A 63 -5.03 -0.48 1.92
N GLY A 64 -5.28 -0.23 0.65
CA GLY A 64 -4.57 0.78 -0.09
C GLY A 64 -4.74 0.65 -1.60
N GLY A 65 -4.26 1.64 -2.33
CA GLY A 65 -4.46 1.68 -3.76
C GLY A 65 -3.61 2.74 -4.44
N MET A 66 -4.03 3.15 -5.61
CA MET A 66 -3.40 4.22 -6.37
C MET A 66 -4.01 5.57 -6.01
N SER A 67 -3.17 6.58 -5.74
CA SER A 67 -3.66 7.95 -5.59
C SER A 67 -4.28 8.46 -6.89
N ASN A 68 -5.28 9.32 -6.79
CA ASN A 68 -5.75 10.06 -7.95
C ASN A 68 -4.81 11.24 -8.23
N GLN A 69 -4.81 11.73 -9.49
CA GLN A 69 -3.91 12.74 -9.97
C GLN A 69 -4.24 14.03 -9.24
N ASP A 70 -4.36 14.72 -8.62
CA ASP A 70 -4.70 15.96 -7.91
C ASP A 70 -5.30 15.73 -6.52
N GLU A 71 -5.16 14.51 -5.98
CA GLU A 71 -5.64 14.17 -4.65
C GLU A 71 -4.45 14.11 -3.66
N GLU A 72 -4.59 14.77 -2.52
CA GLU A 72 -3.58 14.66 -1.46
C GLU A 72 -3.49 13.22 -0.96
N PRO A 73 -2.29 12.69 -0.72
CA PRO A 73 -2.11 11.28 -0.31
C PRO A 73 -2.95 10.86 0.89
N ILE A 74 -3.19 11.75 1.85
CA ILE A 74 -4.02 11.45 3.03
C ILE A 74 -5.50 11.31 2.66
N GLU A 75 -5.99 12.08 1.70
CA GLU A 75 -7.38 11.98 1.26
C GLU A 75 -7.59 10.71 0.42
N SER A 76 -6.62 10.35 -0.43
CA SER A 76 -6.60 9.04 -1.09
C SER A 76 -6.63 7.91 -0.06
N ALA A 77 -5.85 8.00 1.03
CA ALA A 77 -5.84 6.99 2.08
C ALA A 77 -7.21 6.81 2.76
N LYS A 78 -7.87 7.91 3.09
CA LYS A 78 -9.21 7.88 3.70
C LYS A 78 -10.25 7.26 2.76
N ARG A 79 -10.19 7.60 1.48
CA ARG A 79 -11.08 7.07 0.44
C ARG A 79 -10.87 5.58 0.26
N GLU A 80 -9.62 5.12 0.02
CA GLU A 80 -9.28 3.70 -0.19
C GLU A 80 -9.69 2.84 1.02
N LEU A 81 -9.40 3.30 2.25
CA LEU A 81 -9.81 2.58 3.46
C LEU A 81 -11.32 2.35 3.48
N LYS A 82 -12.10 3.39 3.18
CA LYS A 82 -13.56 3.29 3.19
C LYS A 82 -14.08 2.42 2.06
N GLU A 83 -13.57 2.57 0.84
CA GLU A 83 -13.99 1.81 -0.34
C GLU A 83 -13.70 0.32 -0.17
N GLU A 84 -12.49 -0.05 0.25
CA GLU A 84 -12.07 -1.45 0.36
C GLU A 84 -12.59 -2.16 1.60
N THR A 85 -12.81 -1.43 2.70
CA THR A 85 -13.11 -2.07 3.98
C THR A 85 -14.40 -1.60 4.66
N GLY A 86 -14.98 -0.49 4.23
CA GLY A 86 -16.09 0.15 4.94
C GLY A 86 -15.68 0.84 6.24
N PHE A 87 -14.40 0.80 6.61
CA PHE A 87 -13.87 1.48 7.79
C PHE A 87 -13.51 2.93 7.47
N SER A 88 -13.67 3.80 8.47
CA SER A 88 -13.38 5.23 8.37
C SER A 88 -13.12 5.81 9.76
N MET A 89 -13.11 7.13 9.87
CA MET A 89 -12.89 7.86 11.13
C MET A 89 -11.46 7.67 11.66
N GLY A 90 -11.27 7.87 12.96
CA GLY A 90 -9.99 7.66 13.62
C GLY A 90 -9.00 8.83 13.53
N GLN A 91 -7.85 8.62 14.14
CA GLN A 91 -6.74 9.57 14.16
C GLN A 91 -5.69 9.15 13.15
N TRP A 92 -5.29 10.06 12.27
CA TRP A 92 -4.40 9.77 11.16
C TRP A 92 -3.01 10.36 11.37
N SER A 93 -2.00 9.55 11.11
CA SER A 93 -0.60 9.97 11.12
C SER A 93 0.14 9.39 9.92
N LYS A 94 1.04 10.18 9.32
CA LYS A 94 1.92 9.68 8.28
C LYS A 94 3.05 8.88 8.92
N LEU A 95 3.23 7.62 8.51
CA LEU A 95 4.33 6.78 8.97
C LEU A 95 5.60 6.96 8.12
N GLY A 96 5.45 7.00 6.80
CA GLY A 96 6.61 7.16 5.94
C GLY A 96 6.30 7.08 4.44
N VAL A 97 7.35 7.14 3.64
CA VAL A 97 7.31 7.03 2.18
C VAL A 97 8.45 6.14 1.71
N VAL A 98 8.16 5.21 0.81
CA VAL A 98 9.19 4.38 0.15
C VAL A 98 9.05 4.41 -1.36
N HIS A 99 10.11 4.05 -2.06
CA HIS A 99 10.05 3.68 -3.47
C HIS A 99 9.81 2.17 -3.56
N PRO A 100 8.64 1.71 -4.05
CA PRO A 100 8.29 0.27 -4.04
C PRO A 100 9.28 -0.60 -4.82
N ASN A 101 9.71 -0.13 -5.97
CA ASN A 101 10.74 -0.77 -6.78
C ASN A 101 11.51 0.27 -7.61
N PRO A 102 12.52 0.97 -7.04
CA PRO A 102 13.23 2.06 -7.73
C PRO A 102 14.07 1.60 -8.94
N ALA A 103 14.24 0.29 -9.13
CA ALA A 103 14.93 -0.23 -10.31
C ALA A 103 14.11 -0.04 -11.59
N ILE A 104 12.78 -0.06 -11.50
CA ILE A 104 11.88 -0.04 -12.66
C ILE A 104 10.64 0.85 -12.50
N LEU A 105 10.35 1.34 -11.29
CA LEU A 105 9.17 2.18 -11.02
C LEU A 105 9.58 3.59 -10.62
N THR A 106 8.78 4.59 -11.01
CA THR A 106 9.03 6.00 -10.67
C THR A 106 8.25 6.49 -9.47
N ASN A 107 7.22 5.76 -9.05
CA ASN A 107 6.29 6.19 -8.01
C ASN A 107 6.84 5.97 -6.61
N GLN A 108 6.20 6.62 -5.67
CA GLN A 108 6.34 6.43 -4.24
C GLN A 108 5.13 5.67 -3.67
N CYS A 109 5.30 5.10 -2.48
CA CYS A 109 4.21 4.58 -1.66
C CYS A 109 4.18 5.32 -0.34
N HIS A 110 3.06 5.99 -0.07
CA HIS A 110 2.81 6.73 1.16
C HIS A 110 2.09 5.84 2.15
N THR A 111 2.66 5.63 3.33
CA THR A 111 2.06 4.81 4.38
C THR A 111 1.52 5.67 5.50
N PHE A 112 0.27 5.40 5.89
CA PHE A 112 -0.44 6.07 6.96
C PHE A 112 -0.87 5.10 8.06
N LEU A 113 -0.86 5.57 9.29
CA LEU A 113 -1.50 4.94 10.43
C LEU A 113 -2.88 5.58 10.61
N ALA A 114 -3.90 4.76 10.81
CA ALA A 114 -5.24 5.19 11.19
C ALA A 114 -5.64 4.48 12.49
N LEU A 115 -5.63 5.19 13.61
CA LEU A 115 -6.00 4.66 14.94
C LEU A 115 -7.48 4.87 15.21
N ASP A 116 -8.08 3.93 15.94
CA ASP A 116 -9.48 3.97 16.36
C ASP A 116 -10.47 4.05 15.19
N VAL A 117 -10.15 3.34 14.09
CA VAL A 117 -11.07 3.25 12.96
C VAL A 117 -12.35 2.47 13.32
N GLU A 118 -13.47 2.87 12.72
CA GLU A 118 -14.79 2.26 12.93
C GLU A 118 -15.42 1.87 11.61
N GLU A 119 -16.17 0.77 11.60
CA GLU A 119 -16.98 0.36 10.46
C GLU A 119 -18.17 1.33 10.30
N VAL A 120 -18.25 1.99 9.15
CA VAL A 120 -19.28 3.00 8.84
C VAL A 120 -20.15 2.62 7.65
N SER A 121 -19.70 1.68 6.84
CA SER A 121 -20.42 1.20 5.64
C SER A 121 -19.97 -0.21 5.27
N THR A 122 -20.63 -0.83 4.32
CA THR A 122 -20.14 -2.04 3.65
C THR A 122 -19.07 -1.68 2.64
N PRO A 123 -18.07 -2.58 2.38
CA PRO A 123 -17.08 -2.39 1.33
C PRO A 123 -17.70 -2.20 -0.06
N GLU A 124 -17.07 -1.37 -0.88
CA GLU A 124 -17.47 -1.14 -2.27
C GLU A 124 -16.64 -2.04 -3.21
N ASN A 125 -16.90 -3.36 -3.16
CA ASN A 125 -16.22 -4.29 -4.06
C ASN A 125 -16.70 -4.13 -5.50
N ALA A 126 -15.81 -3.80 -6.43
CA ALA A 126 -16.14 -3.59 -7.83
C ALA A 126 -15.16 -4.29 -8.79
N GLY A 127 -15.70 -5.03 -9.74
CA GLY A 127 -14.93 -5.59 -10.85
C GLY A 127 -13.85 -6.58 -10.43
N SER A 128 -12.61 -6.31 -10.82
CA SER A 128 -11.43 -7.14 -10.51
C SER A 128 -10.80 -6.84 -9.13
N GLU A 129 -11.29 -5.84 -8.43
CA GLU A 129 -10.79 -5.39 -7.13
C GLU A 129 -11.64 -5.96 -5.98
N TYR A 130 -11.93 -7.26 -6.06
CA TYR A 130 -12.64 -7.95 -4.97
C TYR A 130 -11.69 -8.19 -3.81
N THR A 131 -12.03 -7.63 -2.65
CA THR A 131 -11.30 -7.82 -1.40
C THR A 131 -12.21 -8.50 -0.36
N GLN A 132 -11.62 -9.31 0.50
CA GLN A 132 -12.27 -9.86 1.68
C GLN A 132 -11.59 -9.30 2.93
N ILE A 133 -12.39 -8.76 3.86
CA ILE A 133 -11.86 -8.20 5.11
C ILE A 133 -11.41 -9.33 6.03
N SER A 134 -10.25 -9.15 6.63
CA SER A 134 -9.68 -10.04 7.65
C SER A 134 -9.16 -9.21 8.83
N PHE A 135 -9.22 -9.76 10.04
CA PHE A 135 -8.78 -9.07 11.25
C PHE A 135 -7.62 -9.81 11.89
N VAL A 136 -6.55 -9.09 12.18
CA VAL A 136 -5.36 -9.63 12.83
C VAL A 136 -5.11 -8.88 14.13
N ASP A 137 -4.76 -9.60 15.19
CA ASP A 137 -4.32 -8.96 16.43
C ASP A 137 -3.01 -8.21 16.20
N LEU A 138 -2.96 -6.95 16.62
CA LEU A 138 -1.78 -6.10 16.44
C LEU A 138 -0.49 -6.76 16.98
N GLN A 139 -0.58 -7.46 18.10
CA GLN A 139 0.53 -8.17 18.73
C GLN A 139 1.02 -9.40 17.94
N ASP A 140 0.24 -9.91 16.99
CA ASP A 140 0.61 -11.08 16.18
C ASP A 140 1.30 -10.72 14.84
N LEU A 141 1.36 -9.44 14.46
CA LEU A 141 1.89 -9.00 13.17
C LEU A 141 3.32 -9.50 12.91
N ASP A 142 4.24 -9.26 13.83
CA ASP A 142 5.64 -9.69 13.68
C ASP A 142 5.76 -11.20 13.52
N LYS A 143 4.98 -11.95 14.29
CA LYS A 143 4.93 -13.41 14.20
C LYS A 143 4.38 -13.89 12.85
N MET A 144 3.41 -13.18 12.28
CA MET A 144 2.86 -13.50 10.96
C MET A 144 3.86 -13.23 9.84
N VAL A 145 4.63 -12.14 9.93
CA VAL A 145 5.75 -11.85 9.02
C VAL A 145 6.81 -12.97 9.11
N LEU A 146 7.27 -13.30 10.32
CA LEU A 146 8.29 -14.33 10.53
C LEU A 146 7.85 -15.73 10.06
N LYS A 147 6.57 -16.03 10.09
CA LYS A 147 5.99 -17.29 9.59
C LYS A 147 5.67 -17.27 8.08
N GLY A 148 5.95 -16.18 7.37
CA GLY A 148 5.64 -16.04 5.96
C GLY A 148 4.14 -15.99 5.63
N LYS A 149 3.30 -15.58 6.59
CA LYS A 149 1.87 -15.34 6.36
C LYS A 149 1.62 -13.95 5.76
N ILE A 150 2.46 -13.00 6.13
CA ILE A 150 2.53 -11.67 5.53
C ILE A 150 3.81 -11.62 4.71
N THR A 151 3.69 -11.55 3.39
CA THR A 151 4.82 -11.55 2.45
C THR A 151 4.91 -10.29 1.61
N HIS A 152 3.84 -9.47 1.61
CA HIS A 152 3.83 -8.22 0.85
C HIS A 152 4.78 -7.18 1.46
N SER A 153 5.75 -6.71 0.68
CA SER A 153 6.82 -5.83 1.17
C SER A 153 6.31 -4.51 1.77
N LEU A 154 5.27 -3.90 1.19
CA LEU A 154 4.71 -2.65 1.71
C LEU A 154 4.01 -2.85 3.06
N VAL A 155 3.40 -4.02 3.29
CA VAL A 155 2.84 -4.37 4.61
C VAL A 155 3.95 -4.48 5.65
N ILE A 156 5.05 -5.16 5.31
CA ILE A 156 6.22 -5.30 6.20
C ILE A 156 6.82 -3.93 6.52
N ASN A 157 6.91 -3.03 5.54
CA ASN A 157 7.35 -1.65 5.76
C ASN A 157 6.44 -0.88 6.73
N ALA A 158 5.12 -1.03 6.60
CA ALA A 158 4.17 -0.39 7.52
C ALA A 158 4.34 -0.89 8.96
N ILE A 159 4.48 -2.20 9.14
CA ILE A 159 4.72 -2.83 10.44
C ILE A 159 6.05 -2.34 11.05
N TYR A 160 7.10 -2.28 10.23
CA TYR A 160 8.39 -1.77 10.68
C TYR A 160 8.29 -0.33 11.19
N TRP A 161 7.66 0.57 10.43
CA TRP A 161 7.48 1.95 10.87
C TRP A 161 6.59 2.06 12.10
N TYR A 162 5.50 1.31 12.17
CA TYR A 162 4.63 1.29 13.33
C TYR A 162 5.37 0.90 14.61
N ASN A 163 6.22 -0.14 14.55
CA ASN A 163 7.02 -0.60 15.69
C ASN A 163 8.02 0.46 16.17
N HIS A 164 8.35 1.45 15.34
CA HIS A 164 9.26 2.55 15.67
C HIS A 164 8.53 3.91 15.78
N TYR A 165 7.22 3.92 15.56
CA TYR A 165 6.41 5.13 15.67
C TYR A 165 6.31 5.52 17.13
N LYS A 166 6.65 6.80 17.41
CA LYS A 166 6.39 7.45 18.71
C LYS A 166 5.30 8.48 18.45
N ALA A 167 4.17 8.32 19.12
CA ALA A 167 3.17 9.38 19.15
C ALA A 167 3.80 10.57 19.88
N ASP A 168 3.83 11.72 19.21
CA ASP A 168 4.26 12.99 19.84
C ASP A 168 3.24 13.48 20.86
#